data_83e9509cb4765c81c86c1d12c58f9073
#
_entry.id   83e9509cb4765c81c86c1d12c58f9073
#
_cell.length_a   1.000
_cell.length_b   1.000
_cell.length_c   1.000
_cell.angle_alpha   90.00
_cell.angle_beta   90.00
_cell.angle_gamma   90.00
#
_symmetry.space_group_name_H-M   'P 1'
#
loop_
_entity.id
_entity.type
_entity.pdbx_description
1 polymer ?
#
loop_
_entity_poly.entity_id
_entity_poly.type
_entity_poly.pdbx_seq_one_letter_code
_entity_poly.pdbx_strand_id
1 'polypeptide(L)'
;AIPGIQLLIAGGGNVFDELKALANQTNQRLGRNCITMTGPRTDINEIVAAGDLFVGVSRAALEAMSAAKPVIVAGNEGYHGLFGPDKLAEAQAGNFCCRGLPVSRPETLLADVSAAFSLTWEERERLGAYGRQVIFDHYSVRRMASDCLTMYEQVRRRKYRVVMSGYYGFSNAGDDAILESIQQAIHEASDEVA
;
A
#
# COMPACT_ATOMS: atom_id res chain seq x y z
N ALA A 1 18.88 -20.48 0.03
CA ALA A 1 18.66 -19.87 1.36
C ALA A 1 19.48 -18.59 1.44
N ILE A 2 18.92 -17.51 1.98
CA ILE A 2 19.63 -16.24 2.21
C ILE A 2 20.24 -16.32 3.61
N PRO A 3 21.58 -16.39 3.72
CA PRO A 3 22.25 -16.50 5.02
C PRO A 3 21.96 -15.26 5.90
N GLY A 4 21.69 -15.48 7.17
CA GLY A 4 21.52 -14.38 8.12
C GLY A 4 20.21 -13.60 8.02
N ILE A 5 19.28 -13.97 7.13
CA ILE A 5 17.99 -13.28 7.01
C ILE A 5 17.24 -13.29 8.33
N GLN A 6 16.67 -12.16 8.68
CA GLN A 6 15.74 -11.98 9.80
C GLN A 6 14.43 -11.40 9.27
N LEU A 7 13.32 -11.88 9.79
CA LEU A 7 11.98 -11.40 9.49
C LEU A 7 11.38 -10.74 10.74
N LEU A 8 11.08 -9.46 10.63
CA LEU A 8 10.37 -8.72 11.64
C LEU A 8 8.93 -8.47 11.17
N ILE A 9 7.95 -8.94 11.92
CA ILE A 9 6.53 -8.77 11.63
C ILE A 9 5.94 -7.84 12.68
N ALA A 10 5.57 -6.63 12.25
CA ALA A 10 4.92 -5.63 13.08
C ALA A 10 3.43 -5.56 12.74
N GLY A 11 2.60 -5.66 13.75
CA GLY A 11 1.16 -5.61 13.62
C GLY A 11 0.45 -6.63 14.51
N GLY A 12 -0.87 -6.52 14.53
CA GLY A 12 -1.78 -7.44 15.22
C GLY A 12 -2.88 -7.89 14.24
N GLY A 13 -3.90 -8.51 14.76
CA GLY A 13 -5.06 -8.97 14.00
C GLY A 13 -5.55 -10.33 14.43
N ASN A 14 -6.58 -10.82 13.75
CA ASN A 14 -7.30 -12.03 14.16
C ASN A 14 -6.44 -13.31 14.16
N VAL A 15 -5.40 -13.35 13.33
CA VAL A 15 -4.51 -14.51 13.16
C VAL A 15 -3.15 -14.32 13.83
N PHE A 16 -3.02 -13.31 14.71
CA PHE A 16 -1.73 -13.00 15.34
C PHE A 16 -1.16 -14.17 16.13
N ASP A 17 -1.97 -14.83 16.95
CA ASP A 17 -1.52 -15.94 17.79
C ASP A 17 -1.13 -17.18 16.96
N GLU A 18 -1.84 -17.45 15.88
CA GLU A 18 -1.51 -18.53 14.93
C GLU A 18 -0.16 -18.26 14.25
N LEU A 19 0.04 -17.03 13.76
CA LEU A 19 1.30 -16.63 13.13
C LEU A 19 2.45 -16.65 14.13
N LYS A 20 2.22 -16.25 15.38
CA LYS A 20 3.22 -16.31 16.44
C LYS A 20 3.62 -17.74 16.78
N ALA A 21 2.66 -18.66 16.83
CA ALA A 21 2.94 -20.08 17.02
C ALA A 21 3.77 -20.63 15.85
N LEU A 22 3.42 -20.30 14.60
CA LEU A 22 4.16 -20.69 13.40
C LEU A 22 5.58 -20.13 13.40
N ALA A 23 5.75 -18.85 13.78
CA ALA A 23 7.07 -18.21 13.90
C ALA A 23 7.95 -18.95 14.92
N ASN A 24 7.40 -19.27 16.11
CA ASN A 24 8.11 -20.01 17.14
C ASN A 24 8.51 -21.42 16.68
N GLN A 25 7.61 -22.15 16.04
CA GLN A 25 7.89 -23.47 15.48
C GLN A 25 8.99 -23.40 14.42
N THR A 26 8.95 -22.38 13.57
CA THR A 26 9.96 -22.18 12.53
C THR A 26 11.33 -21.85 13.12
N ASN A 27 11.38 -20.97 14.13
CA ASN A 27 12.60 -20.65 14.86
C ASN A 27 13.22 -21.87 15.54
N GLN A 28 12.41 -22.71 16.19
CA GLN A 28 12.85 -23.97 16.78
C GLN A 28 13.42 -24.94 15.74
N ARG A 29 12.71 -25.13 14.61
CA ARG A 29 13.16 -25.99 13.51
C ARG A 29 14.50 -25.54 12.91
N LEU A 30 14.72 -24.23 12.84
CA LEU A 30 15.94 -23.64 12.29
C LEU A 30 17.07 -23.50 13.33
N GLY A 31 16.81 -23.78 14.61
CA GLY A 31 17.77 -23.64 15.69
C GLY A 31 18.25 -22.21 15.93
N ARG A 32 17.50 -21.19 15.45
CA ARG A 32 17.84 -19.78 15.61
C ARG A 32 16.58 -18.91 15.63
N ASN A 33 16.65 -17.79 16.31
CA ASN A 33 15.58 -16.81 16.38
C ASN A 33 15.66 -15.87 15.16
N CYS A 34 15.02 -16.25 14.06
CA CYS A 34 15.04 -15.49 12.80
C CYS A 34 13.70 -14.85 12.44
N ILE A 35 12.62 -15.16 13.15
CA ILE A 35 11.31 -14.53 12.98
C ILE A 35 10.89 -13.91 14.30
N THR A 36 10.64 -12.61 14.29
CA THR A 36 10.19 -11.85 15.46
C THR A 36 8.83 -11.22 15.17
N MET A 37 7.85 -11.49 16.04
CA MET A 37 6.53 -10.88 16.03
C MET A 37 6.46 -9.80 17.10
N THR A 38 6.27 -8.52 16.72
CA THR A 38 6.27 -7.41 17.70
C THR A 38 4.90 -7.14 18.30
N GLY A 39 3.82 -7.59 17.64
CA GLY A 39 2.47 -7.10 17.93
C GLY A 39 2.25 -5.67 17.42
N PRO A 40 1.15 -5.02 17.83
CA PRO A 40 0.86 -3.63 17.46
C PRO A 40 1.95 -2.68 17.96
N ARG A 41 2.35 -1.73 17.07
CA ARG A 41 3.41 -0.76 17.35
C ARG A 41 2.96 0.63 16.90
N THR A 42 3.47 1.67 17.56
CA THR A 42 3.26 3.08 17.21
C THR A 42 4.51 3.73 16.58
N ASP A 43 5.67 3.10 16.72
CA ASP A 43 6.98 3.52 16.19
C ASP A 43 7.32 2.81 14.87
N ILE A 44 6.33 2.68 13.98
CA ILE A 44 6.48 1.96 12.70
C ILE A 44 7.59 2.55 11.83
N ASN A 45 7.78 3.87 11.87
CA ASN A 45 8.86 4.55 11.16
C ASN A 45 10.25 4.05 11.57
N GLU A 46 10.47 3.77 12.85
CA GLU A 46 11.75 3.24 13.38
C GLU A 46 11.94 1.78 12.96
N ILE A 47 10.87 0.99 13.05
CA ILE A 47 10.88 -0.42 12.62
C ILE A 47 11.20 -0.53 11.14
N VAL A 48 10.54 0.27 10.30
CA VAL A 48 10.80 0.30 8.85
C VAL A 48 12.21 0.78 8.55
N ALA A 49 12.69 1.80 9.27
CA ALA A 49 14.05 2.32 9.10
C ALA A 49 15.11 1.26 9.40
N ALA A 50 14.87 0.36 10.34
CA ALA A 50 15.80 -0.72 10.70
C ALA A 50 15.86 -1.86 9.67
N GLY A 51 14.86 -1.98 8.77
CA GLY A 51 14.82 -3.04 7.75
C GLY A 51 15.61 -2.70 6.49
N ASP A 52 16.07 -3.72 5.77
CA ASP A 52 16.74 -3.60 4.47
C ASP A 52 15.76 -3.73 3.29
N LEU A 53 14.62 -4.38 3.50
CA LEU A 53 13.57 -4.65 2.54
C LEU A 53 12.23 -4.66 3.26
N PHE A 54 11.22 -4.05 2.67
CA PHE A 54 9.86 -4.07 3.17
C PHE A 54 8.95 -4.92 2.29
N VAL A 55 8.01 -5.64 2.89
CA VAL A 55 6.96 -6.38 2.18
C VAL A 55 5.61 -5.94 2.72
N GLY A 56 4.74 -5.46 1.86
CA GLY A 56 3.39 -5.02 2.25
C GLY A 56 2.67 -4.28 1.14
N VAL A 57 1.51 -3.72 1.45
CA VAL A 57 0.60 -3.08 0.48
C VAL A 57 0.10 -1.73 0.97
N SER A 58 -0.46 -0.96 0.04
CA SER A 58 -1.20 0.26 0.32
C SER A 58 -0.38 1.25 1.16
N ARG A 59 -0.98 1.83 2.20
CA ARG A 59 -0.33 2.83 3.04
C ARG A 59 0.97 2.35 3.67
N ALA A 60 1.06 1.09 4.11
CA ALA A 60 2.28 0.56 4.69
C ALA A 60 3.44 0.50 3.68
N ALA A 61 3.15 0.17 2.42
CA ALA A 61 4.13 0.23 1.34
C ALA A 61 4.59 1.67 1.07
N LEU A 62 3.66 2.65 1.05
CA LEU A 62 3.99 4.07 0.87
C LEU A 62 4.83 4.62 2.03
N GLU A 63 4.54 4.21 3.26
CA GLU A 63 5.35 4.57 4.45
C GLU A 63 6.78 4.03 4.33
N ALA A 64 6.94 2.78 3.88
CA ALA A 64 8.27 2.21 3.65
C ALA A 64 9.03 2.90 2.51
N MET A 65 8.35 3.24 1.41
CA MET A 65 8.92 4.04 0.33
C MET A 65 9.34 5.43 0.83
N SER A 66 8.56 6.06 1.70
CA SER A 66 8.94 7.36 2.29
C SER A 66 10.23 7.29 3.11
N ALA A 67 10.50 6.13 3.72
CA ALA A 67 11.75 5.84 4.43
C ALA A 67 12.89 5.37 3.50
N ALA A 68 12.73 5.51 2.17
CA ALA A 68 13.67 5.08 1.15
C ALA A 68 14.05 3.59 1.24
N LYS A 69 13.09 2.73 1.59
CA LYS A 69 13.30 1.29 1.59
C LYS A 69 12.88 0.68 0.26
N PRO A 70 13.62 -0.30 -0.29
CA PRO A 70 13.10 -1.17 -1.33
C PRO A 70 11.84 -1.87 -0.84
N VAL A 71 10.82 -1.98 -1.70
CA VAL A 71 9.51 -2.53 -1.33
C VAL A 71 9.11 -3.64 -2.29
N ILE A 72 8.70 -4.77 -1.75
CA ILE A 72 7.91 -5.77 -2.47
C ILE A 72 6.44 -5.47 -2.15
N VAL A 73 5.67 -5.11 -3.18
CA VAL A 73 4.24 -4.83 -3.02
C VAL A 73 3.50 -6.16 -3.15
N ALA A 74 3.05 -6.67 -2.01
CA ALA A 74 2.40 -7.98 -1.88
C ALA A 74 1.45 -8.01 -0.68
N GLY A 75 0.27 -8.60 -0.86
CA GLY A 75 -0.74 -8.73 0.18
C GLY A 75 -1.76 -9.82 -0.14
N ASN A 76 -2.85 -9.82 0.63
CA ASN A 76 -3.93 -10.80 0.48
C ASN A 76 -4.74 -10.59 -0.81
N GLU A 77 -4.79 -9.37 -1.34
CA GLU A 77 -5.55 -9.05 -2.56
C GLU A 77 -4.76 -9.30 -3.84
N GLY A 78 -3.44 -9.53 -3.76
CA GLY A 78 -2.61 -9.82 -4.91
C GLY A 78 -1.12 -9.58 -4.70
N TYR A 79 -0.38 -9.71 -5.79
CA TYR A 79 1.08 -9.65 -5.83
C TYR A 79 1.56 -8.80 -7.00
N HIS A 80 2.28 -7.72 -6.70
CA HIS A 80 2.92 -6.87 -7.69
C HIS A 80 4.44 -7.13 -7.80
N GLY A 81 5.05 -7.59 -6.71
CA GLY A 81 6.48 -7.91 -6.63
C GLY A 81 7.37 -6.74 -6.25
N LEU A 82 8.67 -6.88 -6.52
CA LEU A 82 9.65 -5.83 -6.23
C LEU A 82 9.33 -4.57 -7.04
N PHE A 83 9.11 -3.46 -6.32
CA PHE A 83 8.68 -2.20 -6.92
C PHE A 83 9.84 -1.48 -7.60
N GLY A 84 9.59 -1.02 -8.83
CA GLY A 84 10.51 -0.25 -9.64
C GLY A 84 9.78 0.69 -10.59
N PRO A 85 10.54 1.46 -11.42
CA PRO A 85 9.96 2.43 -12.35
C PRO A 85 8.95 1.86 -13.34
N ASP A 86 9.16 0.64 -13.77
CA ASP A 86 8.32 -0.11 -14.71
C ASP A 86 6.93 -0.44 -14.15
N LYS A 87 6.78 -0.43 -12.83
CA LYS A 87 5.56 -0.81 -12.10
C LYS A 87 4.74 0.39 -11.59
N LEU A 88 5.24 1.61 -11.73
CA LEU A 88 4.63 2.78 -11.10
C LEU A 88 3.17 3.00 -11.53
N ALA A 89 2.90 2.98 -12.84
CA ALA A 89 1.57 3.29 -13.36
C ALA A 89 0.51 2.29 -12.85
N GLU A 90 0.83 0.99 -12.89
CA GLU A 90 -0.06 -0.06 -12.42
C GLU A 90 -0.25 -0.02 -10.89
N ALA A 91 0.82 0.19 -10.14
CA ALA A 91 0.76 0.31 -8.69
C ALA A 91 -0.09 1.52 -8.25
N GLN A 92 0.05 2.67 -8.93
CA GLN A 92 -0.76 3.86 -8.67
C GLN A 92 -2.24 3.65 -9.01
N ALA A 93 -2.54 3.04 -10.16
CA ALA A 93 -3.91 2.73 -10.55
C ALA A 93 -4.63 1.84 -9.53
N GLY A 94 -3.92 0.89 -8.91
CA GLY A 94 -4.40 0.02 -7.86
C GLY A 94 -4.20 0.55 -6.43
N ASN A 95 -3.77 1.79 -6.25
CA ASN A 95 -3.43 2.38 -4.95
C ASN A 95 -2.51 1.48 -4.10
N PHE A 96 -1.56 0.82 -4.75
CA PHE A 96 -0.63 -0.14 -4.13
C PHE A 96 -1.31 -1.31 -3.40
N CYS A 97 -2.59 -1.60 -3.70
CA CYS A 97 -3.36 -2.67 -3.04
C CYS A 97 -3.28 -4.02 -3.76
N CYS A 98 -2.72 -4.07 -4.97
CA CYS A 98 -2.59 -5.27 -5.81
C CYS A 98 -3.93 -5.92 -6.25
N ARG A 99 -5.05 -5.19 -6.19
CA ARG A 99 -6.35 -5.71 -6.62
C ARG A 99 -6.35 -6.08 -8.09
N GLY A 100 -6.87 -7.27 -8.39
CA GLY A 100 -6.91 -7.78 -9.77
C GLY A 100 -5.60 -8.37 -10.28
N LEU A 101 -4.52 -8.31 -9.49
CA LEU A 101 -3.24 -8.96 -9.79
C LEU A 101 -3.24 -10.44 -9.33
N PRO A 102 -2.29 -11.25 -9.81
CA PRO A 102 -2.14 -12.63 -9.37
C PRO A 102 -2.02 -12.74 -7.85
N VAL A 103 -2.54 -13.82 -7.28
CA VAL A 103 -2.46 -14.08 -5.83
C VAL A 103 -1.00 -14.22 -5.39
N SER A 104 -0.69 -13.67 -4.21
CA SER A 104 0.62 -13.85 -3.57
C SER A 104 0.91 -15.33 -3.32
N ARG A 105 2.09 -15.79 -3.74
CA ARG A 105 2.54 -17.17 -3.57
C ARG A 105 3.92 -17.20 -2.91
N PRO A 106 4.21 -18.22 -2.10
CA PRO A 106 5.53 -18.36 -1.46
C PRO A 106 6.68 -18.35 -2.45
N GLU A 107 6.50 -18.97 -3.63
CA GLU A 107 7.53 -19.12 -4.65
C GLU A 107 7.88 -17.76 -5.28
N THR A 108 6.86 -16.96 -5.62
CA THR A 108 7.05 -15.62 -6.20
C THR A 108 7.66 -14.65 -5.19
N LEU A 109 7.19 -14.71 -3.94
CA LEU A 109 7.77 -13.89 -2.86
C LEU A 109 9.24 -14.27 -2.60
N LEU A 110 9.55 -15.58 -2.53
CA LEU A 110 10.92 -16.04 -2.34
C LEU A 110 11.84 -15.60 -3.48
N ALA A 111 11.35 -15.66 -4.72
CA ALA A 111 12.10 -15.19 -5.89
C ALA A 111 12.45 -13.70 -5.78
N ASP A 112 11.48 -12.84 -5.48
CA ASP A 112 11.70 -11.41 -5.38
C ASP A 112 12.54 -11.01 -4.15
N VAL A 113 12.34 -11.66 -3.00
CA VAL A 113 13.22 -11.48 -1.83
C VAL A 113 14.65 -11.87 -2.18
N SER A 114 14.85 -13.00 -2.88
CA SER A 114 16.17 -13.43 -3.30
C SER A 114 16.80 -12.47 -4.30
N ALA A 115 16.01 -11.98 -5.26
CA ALA A 115 16.46 -10.98 -6.22
C ALA A 115 16.87 -9.67 -5.51
N ALA A 116 16.04 -9.17 -4.60
CA ALA A 116 16.34 -7.94 -3.85
C ALA A 116 17.64 -8.04 -3.03
N PHE A 117 17.91 -9.19 -2.40
CA PHE A 117 19.15 -9.40 -1.65
C PHE A 117 20.35 -9.76 -2.53
N SER A 118 20.14 -10.10 -3.80
CA SER A 118 21.22 -10.29 -4.79
C SER A 118 21.68 -8.98 -5.41
N LEU A 119 20.91 -7.90 -5.27
CA LEU A 119 21.31 -6.56 -5.68
C LEU A 119 22.47 -6.06 -4.83
N THR A 120 23.33 -5.24 -5.43
CA THR A 120 24.35 -4.51 -4.68
C THR A 120 23.69 -3.53 -3.69
N TRP A 121 24.50 -3.02 -2.76
CA TRP A 121 24.00 -2.01 -1.83
C TRP A 121 23.54 -0.75 -2.58
N GLU A 122 24.29 -0.30 -3.57
CA GLU A 122 23.97 0.86 -4.40
C GLU A 122 22.69 0.68 -5.23
N GLU A 123 22.41 -0.53 -5.70
CA GLU A 123 21.18 -0.83 -6.44
C GLU A 123 19.97 -0.78 -5.52
N ARG A 124 20.07 -1.34 -4.30
CA ARG A 124 19.00 -1.24 -3.30
C ARG A 124 18.73 0.20 -2.88
N GLU A 125 19.80 0.99 -2.65
CA GLU A 125 19.69 2.42 -2.34
C GLU A 125 18.97 3.18 -3.47
N ARG A 126 19.27 2.89 -4.73
CA ARG A 126 18.60 3.49 -5.89
C ARG A 126 17.12 3.15 -5.94
N LEU A 127 16.75 1.90 -5.66
CA LEU A 127 15.33 1.50 -5.59
C LEU A 127 14.61 2.23 -4.45
N GLY A 128 15.21 2.29 -3.28
CA GLY A 128 14.65 3.01 -2.14
C GLY A 128 14.52 4.51 -2.41
N ALA A 129 15.55 5.13 -2.98
CA ALA A 129 15.53 6.54 -3.36
C ALA A 129 14.45 6.83 -4.41
N TYR A 130 14.29 5.95 -5.40
CA TYR A 130 13.21 6.05 -6.39
C TYR A 130 11.83 5.99 -5.71
N GLY A 131 11.60 5.02 -4.82
CA GLY A 131 10.36 4.93 -4.05
C GLY A 131 10.06 6.20 -3.28
N ARG A 132 11.06 6.75 -2.58
CA ARG A 132 10.94 8.01 -1.85
C ARG A 132 10.61 9.19 -2.77
N GLN A 133 11.21 9.26 -3.97
CA GLN A 133 10.90 10.29 -4.95
C GLN A 133 9.43 10.21 -5.40
N VAL A 134 8.93 9.00 -5.66
CA VAL A 134 7.50 8.76 -5.98
C VAL A 134 6.58 9.29 -4.85
N ILE A 135 6.94 9.06 -3.57
CA ILE A 135 6.16 9.60 -2.46
C ILE A 135 6.19 11.13 -2.45
N PHE A 136 7.35 11.73 -2.64
CA PHE A 136 7.49 13.18 -2.67
C PHE A 136 6.65 13.81 -3.79
N ASP A 137 6.69 13.24 -4.98
CA ASP A 137 6.04 13.79 -6.17
C ASP A 137 4.52 13.58 -6.17
N HIS A 138 4.04 12.44 -5.64
CA HIS A 138 2.64 12.04 -5.81
C HIS A 138 1.82 11.95 -4.51
N TYR A 139 2.47 11.72 -3.36
CA TYR A 139 1.79 11.40 -2.09
C TYR A 139 2.15 12.35 -0.94
N SER A 140 2.95 13.38 -1.20
CA SER A 140 3.32 14.35 -0.17
C SER A 140 2.11 15.21 0.24
N VAL A 141 2.08 15.63 1.51
CA VAL A 141 1.06 16.56 2.04
C VAL A 141 1.00 17.84 1.21
N ARG A 142 2.16 18.34 0.75
CA ARG A 142 2.23 19.52 -0.12
C ARG A 142 1.50 19.30 -1.44
N ARG A 143 1.71 18.14 -2.08
CA ARG A 143 1.03 17.80 -3.33
C ARG A 143 -0.47 17.68 -3.11
N MET A 144 -0.89 16.96 -2.09
CA MET A 144 -2.30 16.80 -1.73
C MET A 144 -2.97 18.17 -1.46
N ALA A 145 -2.32 19.05 -0.72
CA ALA A 145 -2.84 20.39 -0.47
C ALA A 145 -2.98 21.21 -1.76
N SER A 146 -2.00 21.13 -2.67
CA SER A 146 -2.04 21.81 -3.97
C SER A 146 -3.19 21.29 -4.83
N ASP A 147 -3.39 19.97 -4.88
CA ASP A 147 -4.47 19.35 -5.64
C ASP A 147 -5.86 19.74 -5.07
N CYS A 148 -6.00 19.75 -3.74
CA CYS A 148 -7.21 20.25 -3.07
C CYS A 148 -7.50 21.73 -3.39
N LEU A 149 -6.51 22.60 -3.32
CA LEU A 149 -6.66 24.00 -3.67
C LEU A 149 -7.11 24.18 -5.12
N THR A 150 -6.46 23.46 -6.04
CA THR A 150 -6.82 23.47 -7.47
C THR A 150 -8.27 23.02 -7.67
N MET A 151 -8.67 21.96 -6.98
CA MET A 151 -10.05 21.47 -7.03
C MET A 151 -11.04 22.51 -6.46
N TYR A 152 -10.75 23.14 -5.33
CA TYR A 152 -11.59 24.16 -4.73
C TYR A 152 -11.75 25.38 -5.66
N GLU A 153 -10.69 25.81 -6.33
CA GLU A 153 -10.78 26.89 -7.31
C GLU A 153 -11.67 26.52 -8.50
N GLN A 154 -11.56 25.29 -8.99
CA GLN A 154 -12.40 24.78 -10.07
C GLN A 154 -13.88 24.70 -9.64
N VAL A 155 -14.15 24.23 -8.43
CA VAL A 155 -15.52 24.18 -7.86
C VAL A 155 -16.10 25.58 -7.69
N ARG A 156 -15.32 26.54 -7.18
CA ARG A 156 -15.77 27.93 -6.97
C ARG A 156 -16.14 28.65 -8.26
N ARG A 157 -15.55 28.28 -9.39
CA ARG A 157 -15.83 28.89 -10.69
C ARG A 157 -17.13 28.40 -11.34
N ARG A 158 -17.75 27.32 -10.84
CA ARG A 158 -18.99 26.76 -11.38
C ARG A 158 -20.15 26.96 -10.40
N LYS A 159 -21.32 27.28 -10.98
CA LYS A 159 -22.49 27.71 -10.19
C LYS A 159 -23.04 26.59 -9.29
N TYR A 160 -22.98 25.33 -9.74
CA TYR A 160 -23.44 24.17 -8.97
C TYR A 160 -22.51 22.99 -9.20
N ARG A 161 -22.05 22.37 -8.12
CA ARG A 161 -21.30 21.11 -8.14
C ARG A 161 -21.65 20.28 -6.90
N VAL A 162 -21.92 19.03 -7.14
CA VAL A 162 -22.07 18.03 -6.08
C VAL A 162 -20.88 17.08 -6.18
N VAL A 163 -20.15 16.93 -5.08
CA VAL A 163 -19.08 15.95 -4.94
C VAL A 163 -19.55 14.91 -3.94
N MET A 164 -19.52 13.67 -4.35
CA MET A 164 -19.84 12.54 -3.47
C MET A 164 -18.61 11.67 -3.33
N SER A 165 -18.37 11.21 -2.12
CA SER A 165 -17.31 10.27 -1.79
C SER A 165 -17.91 9.07 -1.07
N GLY A 166 -17.63 7.88 -1.57
CA GLY A 166 -18.15 6.63 -1.01
C GLY A 166 -17.45 5.44 -1.64
N TYR A 167 -17.81 4.26 -1.20
CA TYR A 167 -17.22 3.00 -1.66
C TYR A 167 -18.10 2.38 -2.76
N TYR A 168 -18.24 3.11 -3.88
CA TYR A 168 -19.15 2.76 -4.99
C TYR A 168 -18.56 1.67 -5.89
N GLY A 169 -19.44 0.81 -6.43
CA GLY A 169 -19.04 -0.20 -7.42
C GLY A 169 -18.34 -1.44 -6.87
N PHE A 170 -18.30 -1.61 -5.55
CA PHE A 170 -17.68 -2.75 -4.88
C PHE A 170 -18.69 -3.66 -4.16
N SER A 171 -19.91 -3.79 -4.73
CA SER A 171 -21.02 -4.52 -4.11
C SER A 171 -21.45 -3.97 -2.75
N ASN A 172 -21.23 -2.68 -2.53
CA ASN A 172 -21.74 -1.97 -1.37
C ASN A 172 -23.12 -1.37 -1.72
N ALA A 173 -24.15 -2.21 -1.58
CA ALA A 173 -25.51 -1.85 -1.98
C ALA A 173 -26.05 -0.59 -1.28
N GLY A 174 -25.56 -0.26 -0.08
CA GLY A 174 -25.94 0.95 0.65
C GLY A 174 -25.41 2.22 -0.02
N ASP A 175 -24.13 2.26 -0.34
CA ASP A 175 -23.51 3.42 -1.00
C ASP A 175 -24.01 3.58 -2.44
N ASP A 176 -24.22 2.47 -3.16
CA ASP A 176 -24.72 2.48 -4.53
C ASP A 176 -26.17 3.01 -4.57
N ALA A 177 -27.04 2.62 -3.62
CA ALA A 177 -28.42 3.13 -3.51
C ALA A 177 -28.46 4.63 -3.15
N ILE A 178 -27.55 5.11 -2.30
CA ILE A 178 -27.42 6.54 -1.99
C ILE A 178 -27.00 7.31 -3.24
N LEU A 179 -26.04 6.79 -4.00
CA LEU A 179 -25.56 7.39 -5.25
C LEU A 179 -26.71 7.56 -6.26
N GLU A 180 -27.48 6.50 -6.51
CA GLU A 180 -28.63 6.53 -7.42
C GLU A 180 -29.68 7.53 -6.96
N SER A 181 -30.03 7.53 -5.66
CA SER A 181 -31.02 8.46 -5.10
C SER A 181 -30.61 9.93 -5.25
N ILE A 182 -29.33 10.24 -5.03
CA ILE A 182 -28.82 11.61 -5.18
C ILE A 182 -28.76 12.01 -6.66
N GLN A 183 -28.35 11.11 -7.55
CA GLN A 183 -28.34 11.37 -8.99
C GLN A 183 -29.75 11.68 -9.51
N GLN A 184 -30.75 10.90 -9.06
CA GLN A 184 -32.14 11.14 -9.43
C GLN A 184 -32.65 12.50 -8.90
N ALA A 185 -32.37 12.83 -7.63
CA ALA A 185 -32.77 14.10 -7.04
C ALA A 185 -32.15 15.31 -7.74
N ILE A 186 -30.87 15.22 -8.17
CA ILE A 186 -30.20 16.28 -8.93
C ILE A 186 -30.83 16.42 -10.32
N HIS A 187 -31.19 15.30 -10.98
CA HIS A 187 -31.81 15.33 -12.28
C HIS A 187 -33.18 16.01 -12.22
N GLU A 188 -34.03 15.60 -11.27
CA GLU A 188 -35.36 16.20 -11.02
C GLU A 188 -35.26 17.70 -10.72
N ALA A 189 -34.31 18.12 -9.83
CA ALA A 189 -34.10 19.53 -9.50
C ALA A 189 -33.54 20.35 -10.67
N SER A 190 -32.80 19.72 -11.62
CA SER A 190 -32.29 20.42 -12.80
C SER A 190 -33.36 20.66 -13.85
N ASP A 191 -34.37 19.78 -13.95
CA ASP A 191 -35.49 19.91 -14.89
C ASP A 191 -36.51 20.95 -14.42
N GLU A 192 -36.60 21.21 -13.11
CA GLU A 192 -37.46 22.28 -12.55
C GLU A 192 -36.90 23.72 -12.77
N VAL A 193 -35.64 23.86 -13.15
CA VAL A 193 -34.95 25.16 -13.29
C VAL A 193 -34.76 25.53 -14.80
N ALA A 194 -35.13 24.67 -15.72
CA ALA A 194 -35.11 24.91 -17.15
C ALA A 194 -36.44 25.46 -17.67
#